data_ddd138c1a30f0d77d351d9f8ef1cbc8c
#
_entry.id   ddd138c1a30f0d77d351d9f8ef1cbc8c
#
_cell.length_a   1.000
_cell.length_b   1.000
_cell.length_c   1.000
_cell.angle_alpha   90.00
_cell.angle_beta   90.00
_cell.angle_gamma   90.00
#
_symmetry.space_group_name_H-M   'P 1'
#
loop_
_entity.id
_entity.type
_entity.pdbx_description
1 polymer ?
#
loop_
_entity_poly.entity_id
_entity_poly.type
_entity_poly.pdbx_seq_one_letter_code
_entity_poly.pdbx_strand_id
1 'polypeptide(L)'
;SADDTRKTAIVTGAAGGIGRVLVSAALEAGYRVALLDRDSDGLDRVSVAATDPNQRDCVFSCATDVAKEEDCVSAVKDVAARFGNIDALVNAAGIGMVVIRDSHMIEPVRFDEVSSDQWDHFFAVNTKGPFLMAKAVLPYFTDAGWGRIVNVTTSMDTMYRFGFCPYGPSKAALEAATAIWAQELDGTGVTVNVLTPGGPTDTAMLGQKLPFARSTMIRPEVMQAPLKWLLSEHSDEVNGRRFIGRYWDPKLPVTQAAELAGGPAAWPEAGQAGVWPKTGE
;
A
#
# COMPACT_ATOMS: atom_id res chain seq x y z
N SER A 1 25.34 3.59 21.50
CA SER A 1 24.45 4.37 20.65
C SER A 1 23.27 4.85 21.48
N ALA A 2 23.02 6.15 21.47
CA ALA A 2 21.85 6.74 22.11
C ALA A 2 20.60 6.00 21.61
N ASP A 3 19.66 5.76 22.52
CA ASP A 3 18.34 5.14 22.19
C ASP A 3 17.69 5.94 21.04
N ASP A 4 17.76 5.39 19.83
CA ASP A 4 17.13 6.00 18.68
C ASP A 4 15.61 5.68 18.73
N THR A 5 14.84 6.60 19.30
CA THR A 5 13.40 6.47 19.52
C THR A 5 12.55 6.69 18.27
N ARG A 6 13.17 6.86 17.09
CA ARG A 6 12.43 7.06 15.84
C ARG A 6 11.60 5.82 15.51
N LYS A 7 10.38 6.06 15.02
CA LYS A 7 9.51 5.01 14.48
C LYS A 7 10.10 4.40 13.20
N THR A 8 9.77 3.16 12.92
CA THR A 8 10.22 2.41 11.73
C THR A 8 9.05 2.03 10.85
N ALA A 9 9.13 2.37 9.57
CA ALA A 9 8.16 1.96 8.55
C ALA A 9 8.77 0.94 7.57
N ILE A 10 8.00 -0.06 7.21
CA ILE A 10 8.30 -0.96 6.09
C ILE A 10 7.50 -0.50 4.88
N VAL A 11 8.15 -0.32 3.73
CA VAL A 11 7.48 -0.05 2.45
C VAL A 11 7.80 -1.17 1.48
N THR A 12 6.78 -1.93 1.07
CA THR A 12 6.92 -2.97 0.02
C THR A 12 6.73 -2.35 -1.37
N GLY A 13 7.34 -2.96 -2.40
CA GLY A 13 7.34 -2.37 -3.74
C GLY A 13 8.11 -1.05 -3.81
N ALA A 14 9.11 -0.89 -2.94
CA ALA A 14 9.85 0.36 -2.72
C ALA A 14 10.60 0.85 -3.96
N ALA A 15 11.04 -0.06 -4.84
CA ALA A 15 11.70 0.29 -6.11
C ALA A 15 10.73 0.80 -7.18
N GLY A 16 9.42 0.59 -7.01
CA GLY A 16 8.38 0.99 -7.95
C GLY A 16 8.08 2.49 -7.95
N GLY A 17 7.34 2.94 -8.96
CA GLY A 17 7.03 4.37 -9.14
C GLY A 17 6.27 5.01 -7.98
N ILE A 18 5.29 4.30 -7.40
CA ILE A 18 4.58 4.74 -6.19
C ILE A 18 5.43 4.50 -4.95
N GLY A 19 6.03 3.30 -4.81
CA GLY A 19 6.78 2.90 -3.62
C GLY A 19 7.87 3.89 -3.24
N ARG A 20 8.69 4.33 -4.21
CA ARG A 20 9.76 5.33 -3.97
C ARG A 20 9.24 6.65 -3.42
N VAL A 21 8.06 7.09 -3.86
CA VAL A 21 7.42 8.32 -3.37
C VAL A 21 6.92 8.15 -1.93
N LEU A 22 6.40 6.96 -1.60
CA LEU A 22 5.97 6.63 -0.24
C LEU A 22 7.17 6.46 0.71
N VAL A 23 8.31 5.94 0.23
CA VAL A 23 9.58 5.93 0.97
C VAL A 23 10.00 7.35 1.34
N SER A 24 10.01 8.29 0.36
CA SER A 24 10.33 9.70 0.62
C SER A 24 9.38 10.31 1.66
N ALA A 25 8.08 10.06 1.52
CA ALA A 25 7.08 10.57 2.47
C ALA A 25 7.29 10.04 3.90
N ALA A 26 7.64 8.76 4.06
CA ALA A 26 7.91 8.18 5.38
C ALA A 26 9.19 8.76 6.01
N LEU A 27 10.25 8.95 5.23
CA LEU A 27 11.49 9.62 5.68
C LEU A 27 11.22 11.06 6.10
N GLU A 28 10.45 11.83 5.30
CA GLU A 28 10.05 13.19 5.62
C GLU A 28 9.16 13.28 6.88
N ALA A 29 8.40 12.21 7.18
CA ALA A 29 7.64 12.07 8.42
C ALA A 29 8.52 11.70 9.64
N GLY A 30 9.84 11.56 9.46
CA GLY A 30 10.79 11.25 10.53
C GLY A 30 10.98 9.77 10.83
N TYR A 31 10.46 8.88 9.98
CA TYR A 31 10.64 7.43 10.15
C TYR A 31 12.03 6.96 9.68
N ARG A 32 12.53 5.88 10.29
CA ARG A 32 13.47 4.98 9.63
C ARG A 32 12.67 4.11 8.67
N VAL A 33 13.19 3.84 7.49
CA VAL A 33 12.43 3.15 6.45
C VAL A 33 13.16 1.91 5.96
N ALA A 34 12.48 0.76 6.05
CA ALA A 34 12.91 -0.46 5.39
C ALA A 34 12.27 -0.54 3.99
N LEU A 35 13.10 -0.62 2.97
CA LEU A 35 12.74 -0.70 1.57
C LEU A 35 12.72 -2.17 1.15
N LEU A 36 11.55 -2.72 0.86
CA LEU A 36 11.38 -4.09 0.42
C LEU A 36 10.91 -4.13 -1.03
N ASP A 37 11.65 -4.82 -1.87
CA ASP A 37 11.29 -5.09 -3.28
C ASP A 37 12.04 -6.35 -3.76
N ARG A 38 11.55 -6.98 -4.80
CA ARG A 38 12.29 -8.06 -5.48
C ARG A 38 13.41 -7.56 -6.39
N ASP A 39 13.34 -6.28 -6.81
CA ASP A 39 14.37 -5.59 -7.63
C ASP A 39 15.45 -4.99 -6.73
N SER A 40 16.51 -5.75 -6.45
CA SER A 40 17.65 -5.32 -5.62
C SER A 40 18.36 -4.09 -6.19
N ASP A 41 18.55 -4.02 -7.51
CA ASP A 41 19.20 -2.88 -8.18
C ASP A 41 18.31 -1.63 -8.07
N GLY A 42 17.00 -1.81 -8.13
CA GLY A 42 16.02 -0.76 -7.91
C GLY A 42 16.06 -0.22 -6.49
N LEU A 43 16.17 -1.12 -5.50
CA LEU A 43 16.32 -0.74 -4.09
C LEU A 43 17.58 0.11 -3.85
N ASP A 44 18.71 -0.26 -4.43
CA ASP A 44 19.96 0.50 -4.31
C ASP A 44 19.81 1.92 -4.88
N ARG A 45 19.16 2.05 -6.06
CA ARG A 45 18.89 3.36 -6.66
C ARG A 45 17.99 4.23 -5.78
N VAL A 46 16.95 3.66 -5.20
CA VAL A 46 16.03 4.40 -4.32
C VAL A 46 16.71 4.77 -3.01
N SER A 47 17.48 3.87 -2.41
CA SER A 47 18.23 4.13 -1.19
C SER A 47 19.19 5.31 -1.35
N VAL A 48 19.95 5.36 -2.46
CA VAL A 48 20.86 6.46 -2.75
C VAL A 48 20.11 7.77 -3.01
N ALA A 49 18.99 7.72 -3.73
CA ALA A 49 18.22 8.92 -4.09
C ALA A 49 17.39 9.49 -2.93
N ALA A 50 16.95 8.62 -1.99
CA ALA A 50 16.09 9.02 -0.87
C ALA A 50 16.85 9.56 0.33
N THR A 51 18.16 9.34 0.41
CA THR A 51 18.95 9.70 1.59
C THR A 51 19.89 10.88 1.34
N ASP A 52 19.68 11.95 2.09
CA ASP A 52 20.78 12.87 2.44
C ASP A 52 21.92 12.03 3.05
N PRO A 53 23.22 12.37 2.81
CA PRO A 53 24.35 11.71 3.45
C PRO A 53 24.22 11.52 4.98
N ASN A 54 23.50 12.43 5.64
CA ASN A 54 23.23 12.39 7.08
C ASN A 54 22.08 11.44 7.49
N GLN A 55 21.34 10.88 6.54
CA GLN A 55 20.19 10.00 6.76
C GLN A 55 20.42 8.55 6.34
N ARG A 56 21.65 8.19 5.96
CA ARG A 56 21.97 6.83 5.49
C ARG A 56 21.62 5.74 6.51
N ASP A 57 21.76 6.04 7.78
CA ASP A 57 21.40 5.10 8.87
C ASP A 57 19.88 4.95 9.06
N CYS A 58 19.08 5.79 8.41
CA CYS A 58 17.61 5.74 8.45
C CYS A 58 17.02 4.79 7.41
N VAL A 59 17.82 4.22 6.52
CA VAL A 59 17.35 3.35 5.43
C VAL A 59 17.98 1.97 5.53
N PHE A 60 17.16 0.95 5.29
CA PHE A 60 17.59 -0.44 5.19
C PHE A 60 16.89 -1.08 3.99
N SER A 61 17.64 -1.67 3.06
CA SER A 61 17.11 -2.33 1.87
C SER A 61 17.16 -3.85 2.03
N CYS A 62 16.09 -4.53 1.66
CA CYS A 62 15.98 -5.98 1.71
C CYS A 62 15.27 -6.53 0.47
N ALA A 63 15.96 -7.35 -0.32
CA ALA A 63 15.34 -8.04 -1.45
C ALA A 63 14.29 -9.02 -0.95
N THR A 64 13.03 -8.84 -1.36
CA THR A 64 11.89 -9.58 -0.80
C THR A 64 10.84 -9.84 -1.87
N ASP A 65 10.47 -11.10 -2.06
CA ASP A 65 9.31 -11.49 -2.84
C ASP A 65 8.09 -11.62 -1.90
N VAL A 66 7.20 -10.63 -1.92
CA VAL A 66 6.01 -10.62 -1.03
C VAL A 66 5.04 -11.78 -1.30
N ALA A 67 5.14 -12.47 -2.44
CA ALA A 67 4.35 -13.66 -2.73
C ALA A 67 4.77 -14.89 -1.91
N LYS A 68 5.96 -14.86 -1.26
CA LYS A 68 6.54 -15.94 -0.46
C LYS A 68 6.51 -15.61 1.03
N GLU A 69 5.90 -16.51 1.82
CA GLU A 69 5.77 -16.30 3.27
C GLU A 69 7.13 -16.28 3.97
N GLU A 70 8.04 -17.15 3.58
CA GLU A 70 9.39 -17.21 4.14
C GLU A 70 10.18 -15.92 3.92
N ASP A 71 10.07 -15.30 2.74
CA ASP A 71 10.73 -14.03 2.44
C ASP A 71 10.14 -12.90 3.30
N CYS A 72 8.81 -12.84 3.42
CA CYS A 72 8.15 -11.84 4.26
C CYS A 72 8.56 -11.95 5.74
N VAL A 73 8.57 -13.16 6.29
CA VAL A 73 8.96 -13.41 7.69
C VAL A 73 10.44 -13.07 7.91
N SER A 74 11.32 -13.46 6.98
CA SER A 74 12.75 -13.15 7.06
C SER A 74 12.99 -11.64 7.02
N ALA A 75 12.39 -10.95 6.05
CA ALA A 75 12.56 -9.50 5.90
C ALA A 75 12.09 -8.73 7.15
N VAL A 76 10.96 -9.10 7.75
CA VAL A 76 10.47 -8.47 8.98
C VAL A 76 11.44 -8.70 10.16
N LYS A 77 12.00 -9.89 10.29
CA LYS A 77 13.03 -10.19 11.32
C LYS A 77 14.29 -9.36 11.10
N ASP A 78 14.75 -9.23 9.85
CA ASP A 78 15.94 -8.44 9.51
C ASP A 78 15.73 -6.95 9.81
N VAL A 79 14.54 -6.42 9.53
CA VAL A 79 14.16 -5.04 9.88
C VAL A 79 14.16 -4.85 11.40
N ALA A 80 13.57 -5.78 12.16
CA ALA A 80 13.55 -5.72 13.61
C ALA A 80 14.96 -5.82 14.20
N ALA A 81 15.81 -6.69 13.65
CA ALA A 81 17.21 -6.80 14.06
C ALA A 81 18.00 -5.50 13.76
N ARG A 82 17.71 -4.83 12.65
CA ARG A 82 18.39 -3.60 12.22
C ARG A 82 17.96 -2.37 13.02
N PHE A 83 16.66 -2.24 13.31
CA PHE A 83 16.08 -1.03 13.88
C PHE A 83 15.50 -1.16 15.28
N GLY A 84 15.25 -2.38 15.75
CA GLY A 84 14.73 -2.67 17.09
C GLY A 84 13.20 -2.59 17.22
N ASN A 85 12.55 -1.76 16.42
CA ASN A 85 11.09 -1.59 16.42
C ASN A 85 10.54 -1.58 15.00
N ILE A 86 9.25 -1.89 14.86
CA ILE A 86 8.48 -1.76 13.62
C ILE A 86 7.13 -1.15 14.01
N ASP A 87 6.78 -0.03 13.39
CA ASP A 87 5.62 0.78 13.77
C ASP A 87 4.62 0.96 12.62
N ALA A 88 5.08 0.84 11.38
CA ALA A 88 4.22 1.01 10.22
C ALA A 88 4.55 0.03 9.09
N LEU A 89 3.51 -0.38 8.36
CA LEU A 89 3.60 -1.16 7.13
C LEU A 89 2.83 -0.47 6.02
N VAL A 90 3.53 -0.18 4.92
CA VAL A 90 2.93 0.35 3.68
C VAL A 90 3.03 -0.72 2.60
N ASN A 91 1.94 -1.38 2.30
CA ASN A 91 1.83 -2.39 1.26
C ASN A 91 1.63 -1.72 -0.11
N ALA A 92 2.74 -1.38 -0.79
CA ALA A 92 2.72 -0.78 -2.12
C ALA A 92 3.23 -1.73 -3.22
N ALA A 93 3.73 -2.91 -2.87
CA ALA A 93 4.05 -3.94 -3.84
C ALA A 93 2.79 -4.35 -4.62
N GLY A 94 2.92 -4.45 -5.94
CA GLY A 94 1.82 -4.83 -6.80
C GLY A 94 2.24 -4.98 -8.25
N ILE A 95 1.50 -5.77 -8.99
CA ILE A 95 1.62 -5.93 -10.44
C ILE A 95 0.33 -5.48 -11.12
N GLY A 96 0.47 -4.90 -12.30
CA GLY A 96 -0.64 -4.42 -13.14
C GLY A 96 -0.77 -5.20 -14.44
N MET A 97 -1.77 -4.87 -15.24
CA MET A 97 -2.08 -5.57 -16.50
C MET A 97 -0.93 -5.57 -17.51
N VAL A 98 0.05 -4.66 -17.35
CA VAL A 98 1.26 -4.61 -18.18
C VAL A 98 2.06 -5.92 -18.20
N VAL A 99 1.98 -6.73 -17.14
CA VAL A 99 2.67 -8.04 -17.08
C VAL A 99 2.03 -9.09 -18.01
N ILE A 100 0.80 -8.85 -18.46
CA ILE A 100 0.11 -9.69 -19.45
C ILE A 100 0.26 -9.07 -20.85
N ARG A 101 0.03 -7.74 -20.96
CA ARG A 101 0.06 -7.04 -22.25
C ARG A 101 0.47 -5.57 -22.04
N ASP A 102 1.60 -5.17 -22.64
CA ASP A 102 2.08 -3.78 -22.55
C ASP A 102 1.08 -2.76 -23.13
N SER A 103 0.33 -3.17 -24.16
CA SER A 103 -0.70 -2.34 -24.80
C SER A 103 -2.10 -2.45 -24.14
N HIS A 104 -2.22 -3.04 -22.95
CA HIS A 104 -3.53 -3.32 -22.31
C HIS A 104 -4.48 -2.11 -22.22
N MET A 105 -3.96 -0.90 -22.18
CA MET A 105 -4.77 0.33 -22.17
C MET A 105 -5.39 0.67 -23.53
N ILE A 106 -4.85 0.12 -24.63
CA ILE A 106 -5.35 0.29 -26.01
C ILE A 106 -6.04 -1.00 -26.49
N GLU A 107 -5.44 -2.12 -26.12
CA GLU A 107 -5.92 -3.47 -26.46
C GLU A 107 -6.27 -4.21 -25.15
N PRO A 108 -7.47 -3.99 -24.60
CA PRO A 108 -7.85 -4.57 -23.31
C PRO A 108 -7.75 -6.10 -23.33
N VAL A 109 -7.29 -6.66 -22.21
CA VAL A 109 -7.20 -8.12 -22.03
C VAL A 109 -8.56 -8.62 -21.55
N ARG A 110 -9.13 -9.59 -22.27
CA ARG A 110 -10.38 -10.25 -21.86
C ARG A 110 -10.07 -11.34 -20.83
N PHE A 111 -11.05 -11.66 -19.98
CA PHE A 111 -10.86 -12.66 -18.92
C PHE A 111 -10.53 -14.05 -19.48
N ASP A 112 -11.04 -14.39 -20.65
CA ASP A 112 -10.82 -15.67 -21.35
C ASP A 112 -9.43 -15.77 -22.02
N GLU A 113 -8.67 -14.68 -22.08
CA GLU A 113 -7.27 -14.64 -22.52
C GLU A 113 -6.28 -14.80 -21.34
N VAL A 114 -6.77 -14.76 -20.09
CA VAL A 114 -5.93 -14.86 -18.88
C VAL A 114 -5.74 -16.31 -18.51
N SER A 115 -4.48 -16.75 -18.36
CA SER A 115 -4.19 -18.09 -17.84
C SER A 115 -4.41 -18.20 -16.34
N SER A 116 -4.60 -19.43 -15.81
CA SER A 116 -4.67 -19.69 -14.38
C SER A 116 -3.41 -19.22 -13.64
N ASP A 117 -2.22 -19.44 -14.22
CA ASP A 117 -0.95 -19.00 -13.61
C ASP A 117 -0.86 -17.46 -13.51
N GLN A 118 -1.35 -16.75 -14.53
CA GLN A 118 -1.44 -15.29 -14.48
C GLN A 118 -2.42 -14.83 -13.38
N TRP A 119 -3.60 -15.46 -13.30
CA TRP A 119 -4.56 -15.20 -12.24
C TRP A 119 -3.93 -15.40 -10.86
N ASP A 120 -3.33 -16.55 -10.62
CA ASP A 120 -2.69 -16.89 -9.35
C ASP A 120 -1.55 -15.91 -9.00
N HIS A 121 -0.76 -15.51 -9.99
CA HIS A 121 0.32 -14.53 -9.78
C HIS A 121 -0.21 -13.16 -9.32
N PHE A 122 -1.31 -12.67 -9.90
CA PHE A 122 -1.92 -11.41 -9.46
C PHE A 122 -2.41 -11.49 -8.01
N PHE A 123 -3.08 -12.58 -7.64
CA PHE A 123 -3.55 -12.76 -6.26
C PHE A 123 -2.40 -13.01 -5.29
N ALA A 124 -1.37 -13.73 -5.70
CA ALA A 124 -0.18 -13.96 -4.88
C ALA A 124 0.52 -12.64 -4.50
N VAL A 125 0.67 -11.72 -5.45
CA VAL A 125 1.36 -10.44 -5.21
C VAL A 125 0.42 -9.39 -4.62
N ASN A 126 -0.74 -9.15 -5.25
CA ASN A 126 -1.60 -8.01 -4.93
C ASN A 126 -2.49 -8.21 -3.70
N THR A 127 -2.76 -9.47 -3.32
CA THR A 127 -3.69 -9.80 -2.22
C THR A 127 -2.98 -10.57 -1.11
N LYS A 128 -2.37 -11.72 -1.43
CA LYS A 128 -1.68 -12.56 -0.46
C LYS A 128 -0.43 -11.87 0.10
N GLY A 129 0.34 -11.16 -0.72
CA GLY A 129 1.53 -10.44 -0.27
C GLY A 129 1.25 -9.45 0.88
N PRO A 130 0.31 -8.50 0.72
CA PRO A 130 -0.12 -7.64 1.82
C PRO A 130 -0.59 -8.38 3.07
N PHE A 131 -1.30 -9.51 2.91
CA PHE A 131 -1.71 -10.36 4.03
C PHE A 131 -0.50 -10.96 4.76
N LEU A 132 0.47 -11.52 4.04
CA LEU A 132 1.67 -12.12 4.62
C LEU A 132 2.51 -11.07 5.38
N MET A 133 2.68 -9.89 4.79
CA MET A 133 3.39 -8.79 5.43
C MET A 133 2.66 -8.30 6.69
N ALA A 134 1.35 -8.08 6.62
CA ALA A 134 0.55 -7.67 7.76
C ALA A 134 0.63 -8.69 8.91
N LYS A 135 0.49 -9.99 8.59
CA LYS A 135 0.64 -11.08 9.55
C LYS A 135 2.03 -11.10 10.22
N ALA A 136 3.09 -10.84 9.44
CA ALA A 136 4.46 -10.86 9.95
C ALA A 136 4.79 -9.68 10.87
N VAL A 137 4.23 -8.48 10.64
CA VAL A 137 4.48 -7.29 11.47
C VAL A 137 3.54 -7.19 12.67
N LEU A 138 2.39 -7.85 12.63
CA LEU A 138 1.33 -7.70 13.65
C LEU A 138 1.82 -7.94 15.10
N PRO A 139 2.67 -8.92 15.41
CA PRO A 139 3.19 -9.09 16.78
C PRO A 139 3.90 -7.85 17.31
N TYR A 140 4.67 -7.15 16.48
CA TYR A 140 5.37 -5.92 16.88
C TYR A 140 4.40 -4.79 17.20
N PHE A 141 3.33 -4.66 16.43
CA PHE A 141 2.31 -3.63 16.63
C PHE A 141 1.47 -3.88 17.89
N THR A 142 1.06 -5.15 18.09
CA THR A 142 0.26 -5.51 19.27
C THR A 142 1.07 -5.42 20.57
N ASP A 143 2.35 -5.81 20.55
CA ASP A 143 3.23 -5.68 21.70
C ASP A 143 3.50 -4.21 22.06
N ALA A 144 3.56 -3.32 21.06
CA ALA A 144 3.72 -1.88 21.25
C ALA A 144 2.39 -1.18 21.61
N GLY A 145 1.23 -1.79 21.37
CA GLY A 145 -0.09 -1.18 21.50
C GLY A 145 -0.32 -0.02 20.50
N TRP A 146 0.43 -0.01 19.39
CA TRP A 146 0.35 1.00 18.34
C TRP A 146 0.87 0.44 17.01
N GLY A 147 0.21 0.75 15.91
CA GLY A 147 0.66 0.34 14.59
C GLY A 147 -0.14 0.95 13.45
N ARG A 148 0.47 1.04 12.27
CA ARG A 148 -0.18 1.56 11.05
C ARG A 148 -0.01 0.58 9.90
N ILE A 149 -1.12 0.13 9.32
CA ILE A 149 -1.13 -0.62 8.07
C ILE A 149 -1.81 0.23 7.00
N VAL A 150 -1.07 0.56 5.94
CA VAL A 150 -1.59 1.30 4.79
C VAL A 150 -1.49 0.40 3.56
N ASN A 151 -2.64 0.01 3.01
CA ASN A 151 -2.72 -0.82 1.81
C ASN A 151 -2.95 0.05 0.57
N VAL A 152 -2.07 -0.07 -0.42
CA VAL A 152 -2.24 0.61 -1.71
C VAL A 152 -3.12 -0.23 -2.62
N THR A 153 -4.35 0.25 -2.84
CA THR A 153 -5.30 -0.38 -3.77
C THR A 153 -5.44 0.42 -5.08
N THR A 154 -6.60 0.45 -5.66
CA THR A 154 -6.90 1.20 -6.89
C THR A 154 -8.23 1.94 -6.77
N SER A 155 -8.61 2.73 -7.77
CA SER A 155 -9.93 3.35 -7.81
C SER A 155 -11.03 2.30 -7.90
N MET A 156 -12.19 2.59 -7.29
CA MET A 156 -13.32 1.65 -7.21
C MET A 156 -13.76 1.17 -8.60
N ASP A 157 -13.88 2.08 -9.56
CA ASP A 157 -14.24 1.76 -10.94
C ASP A 157 -13.24 0.84 -11.64
N THR A 158 -11.96 0.92 -11.31
CA THR A 158 -10.93 0.01 -11.85
C THR A 158 -11.11 -1.43 -11.36
N MET A 159 -11.70 -1.64 -10.17
CA MET A 159 -11.92 -2.97 -9.60
C MET A 159 -12.89 -3.81 -10.43
N TYR A 160 -13.79 -3.19 -11.19
CA TYR A 160 -14.77 -3.86 -12.06
C TYR A 160 -14.74 -3.37 -13.53
N ARG A 161 -13.65 -2.69 -13.92
CA ARG A 161 -13.50 -2.14 -15.27
C ARG A 161 -13.19 -3.23 -16.28
N PHE A 162 -13.81 -3.12 -17.47
CA PHE A 162 -13.49 -3.96 -18.61
C PHE A 162 -11.99 -3.93 -18.94
N GLY A 163 -11.38 -5.11 -19.14
CA GLY A 163 -9.96 -5.26 -19.47
C GLY A 163 -9.01 -5.22 -18.27
N PHE A 164 -9.52 -5.18 -17.04
CA PHE A 164 -8.70 -5.16 -15.81
C PHE A 164 -8.78 -6.45 -14.98
N CYS A 165 -9.22 -7.56 -15.56
CA CYS A 165 -9.13 -8.88 -14.93
C CYS A 165 -7.77 -9.52 -15.25
N PRO A 166 -6.99 -10.00 -14.25
CA PRO A 166 -7.34 -10.20 -12.82
C PRO A 166 -6.93 -9.05 -11.87
N TYR A 167 -6.33 -7.96 -12.36
CA TYR A 167 -5.89 -6.84 -11.52
C TYR A 167 -7.01 -6.27 -10.64
N GLY A 168 -8.13 -5.91 -11.26
CA GLY A 168 -9.29 -5.34 -10.55
C GLY A 168 -9.77 -6.23 -9.40
N PRO A 169 -10.11 -7.50 -9.66
CA PRO A 169 -10.49 -8.47 -8.62
C PRO A 169 -9.46 -8.63 -7.51
N SER A 170 -8.15 -8.67 -7.82
CA SER A 170 -7.10 -8.80 -6.81
C SER A 170 -7.00 -7.57 -5.88
N LYS A 171 -7.22 -6.36 -6.41
CA LYS A 171 -7.25 -5.13 -5.62
C LYS A 171 -8.57 -4.95 -4.86
N ALA A 172 -9.68 -5.44 -5.39
CA ALA A 172 -10.96 -5.50 -4.67
C ALA A 172 -10.87 -6.44 -3.47
N ALA A 173 -10.21 -7.59 -3.60
CA ALA A 173 -9.97 -8.49 -2.49
C ALA A 173 -9.13 -7.83 -1.37
N LEU A 174 -8.09 -7.07 -1.71
CA LEU A 174 -7.30 -6.33 -0.73
C LEU A 174 -8.11 -5.20 -0.07
N GLU A 175 -8.98 -4.53 -0.81
CA GLU A 175 -9.88 -3.50 -0.28
C GLU A 175 -10.83 -4.09 0.78
N ALA A 176 -11.47 -5.23 0.46
CA ALA A 176 -12.34 -5.93 1.39
C ALA A 176 -11.56 -6.45 2.63
N ALA A 177 -10.36 -7.01 2.42
CA ALA A 177 -9.49 -7.45 3.51
C ALA A 177 -9.11 -6.29 4.45
N THR A 178 -8.85 -5.10 3.92
CA THR A 178 -8.56 -3.91 4.72
C THR A 178 -9.72 -3.57 5.67
N ALA A 179 -10.96 -3.61 5.18
CA ALA A 179 -12.13 -3.34 6.00
C ALA A 179 -12.34 -4.40 7.10
N ILE A 180 -12.00 -5.66 6.82
CA ILE A 180 -12.08 -6.76 7.80
C ILE A 180 -10.99 -6.58 8.87
N TRP A 181 -9.72 -6.39 8.46
CA TRP A 181 -8.61 -6.24 9.41
C TRP A 181 -8.79 -5.02 10.32
N ALA A 182 -9.36 -3.93 9.79
CA ALA A 182 -9.67 -2.76 10.60
C ALA A 182 -10.65 -3.08 11.74
N GLN A 183 -11.66 -3.93 11.50
CA GLN A 183 -12.61 -4.37 12.51
C GLN A 183 -11.97 -5.35 13.52
N GLU A 184 -11.14 -6.29 13.03
CA GLU A 184 -10.46 -7.27 13.87
C GLU A 184 -9.44 -6.65 14.82
N LEU A 185 -8.85 -5.51 14.43
CA LEU A 185 -7.82 -4.79 15.19
C LEU A 185 -8.37 -3.57 15.96
N ASP A 186 -9.68 -3.37 15.93
CA ASP A 186 -10.31 -2.28 16.69
C ASP A 186 -10.00 -2.38 18.19
N GLY A 187 -9.70 -1.24 18.81
CA GLY A 187 -9.30 -1.15 20.21
C GLY A 187 -7.88 -1.63 20.55
N THR A 188 -7.09 -2.10 19.57
CA THR A 188 -5.70 -2.54 19.80
C THR A 188 -4.64 -1.44 19.64
N GLY A 189 -5.03 -0.24 19.18
CA GLY A 189 -4.13 0.82 18.79
C GLY A 189 -3.53 0.68 17.38
N VAL A 190 -3.87 -0.42 16.67
CA VAL A 190 -3.45 -0.64 15.28
C VAL A 190 -4.56 -0.19 14.33
N THR A 191 -4.24 0.65 13.37
CA THR A 191 -5.18 1.08 12.33
C THR A 191 -4.83 0.51 10.96
N VAL A 192 -5.85 0.21 10.17
CA VAL A 192 -5.72 -0.35 8.82
C VAL A 192 -6.52 0.49 7.84
N ASN A 193 -5.84 1.12 6.89
CA ASN A 193 -6.46 2.03 5.95
C ASN A 193 -5.98 1.79 4.52
N VAL A 194 -6.74 2.28 3.55
CA VAL A 194 -6.39 2.28 2.14
C VAL A 194 -5.89 3.66 1.71
N LEU A 195 -4.86 3.67 0.89
CA LEU A 195 -4.41 4.85 0.16
C LEU A 195 -4.31 4.52 -1.34
N THR A 196 -4.87 5.37 -2.19
CA THR A 196 -4.85 5.21 -3.64
C THR A 196 -4.58 6.54 -4.34
N PRO A 197 -3.91 6.56 -5.50
CA PRO A 197 -3.65 7.82 -6.21
C PRO A 197 -4.93 8.45 -6.77
N GLY A 198 -5.93 7.67 -7.21
CA GLY A 198 -7.21 8.16 -7.71
C GLY A 198 -7.38 8.13 -9.23
N GLY A 199 -6.58 7.34 -9.94
CA GLY A 199 -6.67 7.14 -11.39
C GLY A 199 -5.35 6.72 -12.03
N PRO A 200 -5.24 6.77 -13.35
CA PRO A 200 -4.00 6.45 -14.07
C PRO A 200 -2.83 7.28 -13.56
N THR A 201 -1.83 6.61 -13.01
CA THR A 201 -0.68 7.24 -12.36
C THR A 201 0.58 7.03 -13.19
N ASP A 202 1.38 8.08 -13.35
CA ASP A 202 2.60 8.07 -14.16
C ASP A 202 3.68 7.15 -13.56
N THR A 203 3.55 5.87 -13.86
CA THR A 203 4.46 4.80 -13.44
C THR A 203 4.63 3.77 -14.57
N ALA A 204 5.63 2.92 -14.44
CA ALA A 204 5.87 1.82 -15.40
C ALA A 204 4.72 0.78 -15.42
N MET A 205 3.89 0.73 -14.38
CA MET A 205 2.77 -0.23 -14.26
C MET A 205 1.72 -0.08 -15.37
N LEU A 206 1.60 1.09 -16.01
CA LEU A 206 0.65 1.32 -17.10
C LEU A 206 1.19 0.93 -18.49
N GLY A 207 2.47 0.51 -18.58
CA GLY A 207 3.10 0.17 -19.85
C GLY A 207 3.53 1.39 -20.67
N GLN A 208 4.00 1.15 -21.90
CA GLN A 208 4.50 2.19 -22.79
C GLN A 208 3.44 2.68 -23.78
N LYS A 209 2.52 1.80 -24.18
CA LYS A 209 1.48 2.12 -25.16
C LYS A 209 0.21 2.60 -24.45
N LEU A 210 -0.02 3.90 -24.50
CA LEU A 210 -1.11 4.58 -23.80
C LEU A 210 -2.01 5.34 -24.78
N PRO A 211 -3.34 5.41 -24.53
CA PRO A 211 -4.28 6.18 -25.37
C PRO A 211 -4.27 7.68 -25.06
N PHE A 212 -3.43 8.12 -24.12
CA PHE A 212 -3.32 9.50 -23.65
C PHE A 212 -1.86 9.87 -23.35
N ALA A 213 -1.55 11.16 -23.28
CA ALA A 213 -0.21 11.63 -22.97
C ALA A 213 0.12 11.39 -21.48
N ARG A 214 1.36 10.97 -21.17
CA ARG A 214 1.84 10.78 -19.78
C ARG A 214 1.72 12.05 -18.94
N SER A 215 1.86 13.23 -19.54
CA SER A 215 1.70 14.51 -18.85
C SER A 215 0.31 14.77 -18.28
N THR A 216 -0.72 14.03 -18.73
CA THR A 216 -2.08 14.14 -18.22
C THR A 216 -2.38 13.18 -17.06
N MET A 217 -1.42 12.28 -16.75
CA MET A 217 -1.58 11.29 -15.69
C MET A 217 -1.39 11.91 -14.31
N ILE A 218 -1.92 11.23 -13.30
CA ILE A 218 -1.72 11.60 -11.91
C ILE A 218 -0.25 11.41 -11.55
N ARG A 219 0.35 12.39 -10.89
CA ARG A 219 1.69 12.25 -10.33
C ARG A 219 1.63 11.42 -9.03
N PRO A 220 2.54 10.46 -8.84
CA PRO A 220 2.56 9.64 -7.62
C PRO A 220 2.68 10.46 -6.32
N GLU A 221 3.27 11.65 -6.40
CA GLU A 221 3.50 12.58 -5.28
C GLU A 221 2.20 13.01 -4.57
N VAL A 222 1.04 12.89 -5.21
CA VAL A 222 -0.27 13.16 -4.57
C VAL A 222 -0.51 12.28 -3.35
N MET A 223 0.20 11.16 -3.24
CA MET A 223 0.06 10.22 -2.12
C MET A 223 0.94 10.60 -0.90
N GLN A 224 1.87 11.53 -1.03
CA GLN A 224 2.81 11.86 0.06
C GLN A 224 2.12 12.49 1.28
N ALA A 225 1.34 13.53 1.08
CA ALA A 225 0.70 14.24 2.18
C ALA A 225 -0.29 13.35 2.97
N PRO A 226 -1.22 12.62 2.32
CA PRO A 226 -2.09 11.70 3.05
C PRO A 226 -1.31 10.56 3.72
N LEU A 227 -0.22 10.02 3.13
CA LEU A 227 0.59 9.02 3.80
C LEU A 227 1.24 9.56 5.07
N LYS A 228 1.88 10.73 5.01
CA LYS A 228 2.49 11.36 6.20
C LYS A 228 1.49 11.52 7.35
N TRP A 229 0.27 11.91 7.02
CA TRP A 229 -0.80 12.01 8.02
C TRP A 229 -1.23 10.63 8.55
N LEU A 230 -1.43 9.62 7.68
CA LEU A 230 -1.79 8.26 8.09
C LEU A 230 -0.72 7.59 8.97
N LEU A 231 0.54 8.00 8.85
CA LEU A 231 1.65 7.53 9.68
C LEU A 231 1.78 8.29 11.00
N SER A 232 1.03 9.36 11.21
CA SER A 232 1.10 10.19 12.42
C SER A 232 0.08 9.78 13.50
N GLU A 233 0.27 10.28 14.71
CA GLU A 233 -0.67 10.13 15.83
C GLU A 233 -1.98 10.90 15.60
N HIS A 234 -1.98 11.88 14.69
CA HIS A 234 -3.21 12.62 14.31
C HIS A 234 -4.25 11.74 13.58
N SER A 235 -3.89 10.52 13.21
CA SER A 235 -4.78 9.54 12.60
C SER A 235 -5.08 8.33 13.48
N ASP A 236 -4.85 8.40 14.80
CA ASP A 236 -5.07 7.29 15.74
C ASP A 236 -6.51 6.75 15.70
N GLU A 237 -7.49 7.63 15.52
CA GLU A 237 -8.91 7.28 15.42
C GLU A 237 -9.37 6.95 13.99
N VAL A 238 -8.43 6.90 13.01
CA VAL A 238 -8.74 6.70 11.61
C VAL A 238 -8.49 5.25 11.24
N ASN A 239 -9.56 4.47 11.19
CA ASN A 239 -9.50 3.03 10.96
C ASN A 239 -10.58 2.60 9.96
N GLY A 240 -10.27 1.66 9.07
CA GLY A 240 -11.22 1.16 8.07
C GLY A 240 -11.63 2.19 7.01
N ARG A 241 -10.75 3.13 6.70
CA ARG A 241 -11.01 4.20 5.74
C ARG A 241 -10.16 4.05 4.47
N ARG A 242 -10.63 4.67 3.39
CA ARG A 242 -9.84 4.83 2.16
C ARG A 242 -9.65 6.31 1.84
N PHE A 243 -8.45 6.64 1.33
CA PHE A 243 -8.10 8.00 0.95
C PHE A 243 -7.61 8.03 -0.49
N ILE A 244 -8.04 9.05 -1.23
CA ILE A 244 -7.70 9.26 -2.64
C ILE A 244 -6.76 10.45 -2.73
N GLY A 245 -5.48 10.19 -3.02
CA GLY A 245 -4.43 11.20 -3.00
C GLY A 245 -4.71 12.40 -3.89
N ARG A 246 -5.33 12.20 -5.05
CA ARG A 246 -5.73 13.28 -5.97
C ARG A 246 -6.68 14.29 -5.33
N TYR A 247 -7.51 13.88 -4.38
CA TYR A 247 -8.48 14.74 -3.73
C TYR A 247 -7.97 15.33 -2.41
N TRP A 248 -6.78 14.94 -1.99
CA TRP A 248 -6.14 15.57 -0.84
C TRP A 248 -5.61 16.95 -1.21
N ASP A 249 -6.24 18.00 -0.67
CA ASP A 249 -5.76 19.38 -0.87
C ASP A 249 -4.81 19.77 0.27
N PRO A 250 -3.50 19.89 0.02
CA PRO A 250 -2.51 20.23 1.06
C PRO A 250 -2.62 21.68 1.56
N LYS A 251 -3.45 22.50 0.95
CA LYS A 251 -3.71 23.89 1.40
C LYS A 251 -4.80 23.97 2.46
N LEU A 252 -5.60 22.93 2.62
CA LEU A 252 -6.64 22.85 3.63
C LEU A 252 -6.06 22.41 4.98
N PRO A 253 -6.72 22.74 6.11
CA PRO A 253 -6.47 22.05 7.37
C PRO A 253 -6.56 20.52 7.16
N VAL A 254 -5.67 19.79 7.82
CA VAL A 254 -5.49 18.34 7.57
C VAL A 254 -6.79 17.53 7.74
N THR A 255 -7.63 17.90 8.69
CA THR A 255 -8.94 17.26 8.92
C THR A 255 -9.88 17.47 7.75
N GLN A 256 -9.94 18.67 7.19
CA GLN A 256 -10.76 18.96 6.01
C GLN A 256 -10.21 18.28 4.75
N ALA A 257 -8.89 18.23 4.58
CA ALA A 257 -8.27 17.50 3.49
C ALA A 257 -8.59 15.99 3.57
N ALA A 258 -8.56 15.42 4.78
CA ALA A 258 -8.90 14.04 5.03
C ALA A 258 -10.40 13.72 4.78
N GLU A 259 -11.30 14.63 5.17
CA GLU A 259 -12.73 14.51 4.86
C GLU A 259 -13.00 14.54 3.35
N LEU A 260 -12.37 15.48 2.65
CA LEU A 260 -12.52 15.63 1.20
C LEU A 260 -12.00 14.43 0.41
N ALA A 261 -10.84 13.90 0.83
CA ALA A 261 -10.15 12.79 0.16
C ALA A 261 -10.62 11.41 0.62
N GLY A 262 -11.33 11.33 1.76
CA GLY A 262 -11.62 10.10 2.48
C GLY A 262 -13.06 9.59 2.33
N GLY A 263 -13.19 8.28 2.54
CA GLY A 263 -14.46 7.57 2.61
C GLY A 263 -14.28 6.25 3.37
N PRO A 264 -15.32 5.45 3.56
CA PRO A 264 -15.17 4.10 4.11
C PRO A 264 -14.34 3.22 3.15
N ALA A 265 -13.55 2.31 3.71
CA ALA A 265 -12.93 1.22 2.93
C ALA A 265 -14.01 0.24 2.47
N ALA A 266 -13.73 -0.48 1.40
CA ALA A 266 -14.70 -1.32 0.71
C ALA A 266 -15.91 -0.50 0.19
N TRP A 267 -17.11 -1.10 0.19
CA TRP A 267 -18.33 -0.51 -0.40
C TRP A 267 -19.56 -0.79 0.49
N PRO A 268 -19.57 -0.34 1.74
CA PRO A 268 -20.62 -0.67 2.70
C PRO A 268 -22.03 -0.16 2.29
N GLU A 269 -22.08 0.82 1.38
CA GLU A 269 -23.34 1.40 0.89
C GLU A 269 -23.81 0.80 -0.44
N ALA A 270 -23.07 -0.18 -0.99
CA ALA A 270 -23.39 -0.79 -2.28
C ALA A 270 -24.40 -1.94 -2.13
N GLY A 271 -25.66 -1.61 -2.04
CA GLY A 271 -26.76 -2.59 -1.96
C GLY A 271 -27.27 -2.78 -0.54
N GLN A 272 -28.14 -3.81 -0.37
CA GLN A 272 -28.74 -4.13 0.92
C GLN A 272 -27.81 -5.07 1.71
N ALA A 273 -27.70 -4.83 3.01
CA ALA A 273 -26.99 -5.72 3.91
C ALA A 273 -27.67 -7.10 3.96
N GLY A 274 -26.88 -8.15 4.13
CA GLY A 274 -27.38 -9.50 4.37
C GLY A 274 -28.21 -9.54 5.66
N VAL A 275 -29.22 -10.43 5.69
CA VAL A 275 -30.02 -10.68 6.90
C VAL A 275 -29.32 -11.75 7.73
N TRP A 276 -28.90 -11.36 8.93
CA TRP A 276 -28.23 -12.26 9.87
C TRP A 276 -29.19 -12.63 11.03
N PRO A 277 -29.18 -13.88 11.52
CA PRO A 277 -29.88 -14.23 12.73
C PRO A 277 -29.45 -13.37 13.90
N LYS A 278 -30.39 -13.00 14.76
CA LYS A 278 -30.06 -12.31 16.01
C LYS A 278 -29.34 -13.28 16.94
N THR A 279 -28.23 -12.83 17.54
CA THR A 279 -27.52 -13.58 18.57
C THR A 279 -28.38 -13.57 19.84
N GLY A 280 -28.80 -14.75 20.32
CA GLY A 280 -29.50 -14.90 21.60
C GLY A 280 -31.00 -15.24 21.51
N GLU A 281 -31.52 -15.66 20.35
CA GLU A 281 -32.83 -16.35 20.23
C GLU A 281 -32.63 -17.85 20.12
#